data_5ab09dacc5f35e7ce0cefcbdbe34e23a
#
_entry.id   5ab09dacc5f35e7ce0cefcbdbe34e23a
#
_cell.length_a   1.000
_cell.length_b   1.000
_cell.length_c   1.000
_cell.angle_alpha   90.00
_cell.angle_beta   90.00
_cell.angle_gamma   90.00
#
_symmetry.space_group_name_H-M   'P 1'
#
loop_
_entity.id
_entity.type
_entity.pdbx_description
1 polymer ?
#
loop_
_entity_poly.entity_id
_entity_poly.type
_entity_poly.pdbx_seq_one_letter_code
_entity_poly.pdbx_strand_id
1 'polypeptide(L)'
;MIGRGTAGPVMVAMSGGVDSSVAAALLLEAGHEVIGVTLRLWGGESDSGCCAVSDVDDARRVADALGVDHHVFNLGDDFDRDVVGPYVDDHAAGRTPNPCIECNRHVKFGRLWQRARALGFNRLATGHHARVVVRSDGVRRIARATDPAKDQSYVLHMLGQDVLSGLLLPVGDLTKAEVRRRAAAFGLRTADKPDSQDVCFITNAHGRHDFLRQRISLTPGRVVDGAGIEVGSVDAVELVTVGQRKGMALAGGGAPRYAVHVDVPAATVRVGSARDLLVDATPVERFSWADCPVDGPVLVQTSAHGHVDPAVLDGDVVRWPAPRRRVAPGQSVVFYEGDEVVGGALAR
;
A
#
# COMPACT_ATOMS: atom_id res chain seq x y z
N MET A 1 -6.37 23.23 2.94
CA MET A 1 -5.88 24.48 2.28
C MET A 1 -4.36 24.42 2.22
N ILE A 2 -3.78 24.47 1.03
CA ILE A 2 -2.33 24.55 0.83
C ILE A 2 -1.93 25.99 1.24
N GLY A 3 -1.16 26.12 2.35
CA GLY A 3 -0.79 27.43 2.88
C GLY A 3 0.06 28.22 1.89
N ARG A 4 -0.36 29.43 1.56
CA ARG A 4 0.50 30.43 0.89
C ARG A 4 1.62 30.82 1.86
N GLY A 5 2.85 30.45 1.58
CA GLY A 5 3.97 30.79 2.43
C GLY A 5 5.31 30.66 1.72
N THR A 6 6.23 31.52 2.04
CA THR A 6 7.66 31.61 1.66
C THR A 6 8.47 30.35 2.06
N ALA A 7 7.87 29.20 2.04
CA ALA A 7 8.51 27.93 2.33
C ALA A 7 9.22 27.44 1.06
N GLY A 8 10.48 27.10 1.19
CA GLY A 8 11.37 26.69 0.11
C GLY A 8 10.81 25.66 -0.87
N PRO A 9 11.60 25.21 -1.84
CA PRO A 9 11.14 24.38 -2.94
C PRO A 9 10.52 23.07 -2.46
N VAL A 10 9.53 22.57 -3.21
CA VAL A 10 8.83 21.31 -2.95
C VAL A 10 9.32 20.27 -3.97
N MET A 11 9.82 19.15 -3.48
CA MET A 11 10.08 17.99 -4.33
C MET A 11 8.77 17.22 -4.54
N VAL A 12 8.37 16.98 -5.79
CA VAL A 12 7.14 16.25 -6.12
C VAL A 12 7.50 14.90 -6.73
N ALA A 13 7.07 13.81 -6.10
CA ALA A 13 7.21 12.47 -6.66
C ALA A 13 6.18 12.28 -7.79
N MET A 14 6.67 12.26 -9.03
CA MET A 14 5.89 12.15 -10.26
C MET A 14 6.00 10.72 -10.81
N SER A 15 4.88 10.01 -10.84
CA SER A 15 4.81 8.63 -11.33
C SER A 15 4.34 8.52 -12.79
N GLY A 16 4.18 9.64 -13.49
CA GLY A 16 3.55 9.66 -14.83
C GLY A 16 2.04 9.41 -14.81
N GLY A 17 1.41 9.30 -13.65
CA GLY A 17 -0.04 9.18 -13.48
C GLY A 17 -0.71 10.53 -13.27
N VAL A 18 -2.05 10.57 -13.42
CA VAL A 18 -2.86 11.81 -13.33
C VAL A 18 -2.74 12.48 -11.95
N ASP A 19 -2.73 11.69 -10.88
CA ASP A 19 -2.75 12.21 -9.51
C ASP A 19 -1.48 12.99 -9.16
N SER A 20 -0.32 12.43 -9.47
CA SER A 20 0.98 13.10 -9.25
C SER A 20 1.16 14.32 -10.15
N SER A 21 0.63 14.27 -11.37
CA SER A 21 0.65 15.39 -12.32
C SER A 21 -0.17 16.56 -11.80
N VAL A 22 -1.38 16.30 -11.30
CA VAL A 22 -2.25 17.33 -10.69
C VAL A 22 -1.67 17.83 -9.39
N ALA A 23 -1.04 16.97 -8.58
CA ALA A 23 -0.37 17.40 -7.36
C ALA A 23 0.72 18.44 -7.64
N ALA A 24 1.53 18.25 -8.69
CA ALA A 24 2.55 19.23 -9.12
C ALA A 24 1.90 20.55 -9.59
N ALA A 25 0.87 20.48 -10.44
CA ALA A 25 0.16 21.64 -10.95
C ALA A 25 -0.50 22.47 -9.84
N LEU A 26 -1.14 21.81 -8.86
CA LEU A 26 -1.76 22.50 -7.71
C LEU A 26 -0.76 23.23 -6.83
N LEU A 27 0.43 22.67 -6.66
CA LEU A 27 1.49 23.33 -5.89
C LEU A 27 2.02 24.56 -6.61
N LEU A 28 2.17 24.51 -7.93
CA LEU A 28 2.52 25.68 -8.75
C LEU A 28 1.44 26.76 -8.67
N GLU A 29 0.15 26.37 -8.82
CA GLU A 29 -0.98 27.30 -8.67
C GLU A 29 -1.01 27.97 -7.29
N ALA A 30 -0.58 27.23 -6.24
CA ALA A 30 -0.44 27.76 -4.88
C ALA A 30 0.82 28.66 -4.69
N GLY A 31 1.67 28.81 -5.72
CA GLY A 31 2.86 29.66 -5.71
C GLY A 31 4.10 29.00 -5.09
N HIS A 32 4.14 27.67 -5.02
CA HIS A 32 5.35 26.94 -4.63
C HIS A 32 6.33 26.81 -5.80
N GLU A 33 7.61 26.88 -5.51
CA GLU A 33 8.66 26.39 -6.39
C GLU A 33 8.61 24.87 -6.37
N VAL A 34 8.51 24.21 -7.55
CA VAL A 34 8.32 22.77 -7.69
C VAL A 34 9.47 22.15 -8.48
N ILE A 35 10.00 21.05 -7.98
CA ILE A 35 10.94 20.19 -8.72
C ILE A 35 10.35 18.78 -8.79
N GLY A 36 10.17 18.27 -10.01
CA GLY A 36 9.64 16.93 -10.27
C GLY A 36 10.72 15.85 -10.13
N VAL A 37 10.37 14.72 -9.52
CA VAL A 37 11.25 13.55 -9.43
C VAL A 37 10.47 12.29 -9.76
N THR A 38 10.97 11.48 -10.70
CA THR A 38 10.48 10.13 -10.94
C THR A 38 11.44 9.11 -10.36
N LEU A 39 10.91 8.10 -9.66
CA LEU A 39 11.69 6.99 -9.15
C LEU A 39 11.72 5.88 -10.18
N ARG A 40 12.91 5.47 -10.60
CA ARG A 40 13.10 4.24 -11.34
C ARG A 40 13.33 3.13 -10.33
N LEU A 41 12.33 2.27 -10.15
CA LEU A 41 12.29 1.23 -9.11
C LEU A 41 12.58 -0.17 -9.67
N TRP A 42 12.32 -0.39 -10.95
CA TRP A 42 12.44 -1.70 -11.58
C TRP A 42 13.12 -1.54 -12.94
N GLY A 43 13.93 -2.51 -13.33
CA GLY A 43 14.68 -2.51 -14.59
C GLY A 43 14.65 -3.88 -15.30
N GLY A 44 13.65 -4.75 -14.98
CA GLY A 44 13.50 -6.06 -15.62
C GLY A 44 12.93 -5.97 -17.05
N GLU A 45 13.02 -7.08 -17.81
CA GLU A 45 12.52 -7.20 -19.17
C GLU A 45 11.00 -6.93 -19.32
N SER A 46 10.24 -7.02 -18.22
CA SER A 46 8.83 -6.64 -18.16
C SER A 46 8.68 -5.21 -17.66
N ASP A 47 8.81 -4.27 -18.58
CA ASP A 47 8.67 -2.82 -18.35
C ASP A 47 7.19 -2.43 -18.20
N SER A 48 6.48 -3.04 -17.25
CA SER A 48 5.07 -2.78 -16.96
C SER A 48 4.87 -2.47 -15.48
N GLY A 49 4.21 -1.38 -15.19
CA GLY A 49 3.93 -0.92 -13.83
C GLY A 49 4.23 0.57 -13.67
N CYS A 50 4.05 1.14 -12.48
CA CYS A 50 4.17 2.58 -12.21
C CYS A 50 5.60 3.16 -12.34
N CYS A 51 6.54 2.44 -12.96
CA CYS A 51 7.93 2.85 -13.19
C CYS A 51 8.44 2.43 -14.57
N ALA A 52 7.54 2.12 -15.50
CA ALA A 52 7.87 1.83 -16.90
C ALA A 52 8.56 3.05 -17.54
N VAL A 53 9.38 2.81 -18.58
CA VAL A 53 10.01 3.91 -19.33
C VAL A 53 8.96 4.89 -19.85
N SER A 54 7.80 4.39 -20.30
CA SER A 54 6.66 5.22 -20.71
C SER A 54 6.13 6.13 -19.60
N ASP A 55 6.15 5.68 -18.33
CA ASP A 55 5.70 6.49 -17.20
C ASP A 55 6.71 7.59 -16.85
N VAL A 56 8.01 7.30 -16.97
CA VAL A 56 9.08 8.30 -16.84
C VAL A 56 8.93 9.37 -17.94
N ASP A 57 8.67 8.96 -19.18
CA ASP A 57 8.46 9.89 -20.28
C ASP A 57 7.18 10.73 -20.12
N ASP A 58 6.10 10.13 -19.61
CA ASP A 58 4.88 10.88 -19.29
C ASP A 58 5.13 11.89 -18.18
N ALA A 59 5.85 11.52 -17.11
CA ALA A 59 6.22 12.44 -16.04
C ALA A 59 7.08 13.60 -16.54
N ARG A 60 8.06 13.31 -17.41
CA ARG A 60 8.90 14.33 -18.04
C ARG A 60 8.09 15.32 -18.89
N ARG A 61 7.21 14.80 -19.75
CA ARG A 61 6.33 15.63 -20.59
C ARG A 61 5.38 16.49 -19.76
N VAL A 62 4.88 15.98 -18.64
CA VAL A 62 4.08 16.79 -17.69
C VAL A 62 4.92 17.88 -17.05
N ALA A 63 6.14 17.57 -16.63
CA ALA A 63 7.05 18.54 -16.06
C ALA A 63 7.40 19.64 -17.06
N ASP A 64 7.71 19.29 -18.31
CA ASP A 64 7.96 20.24 -19.41
C ASP A 64 6.74 21.15 -19.65
N ALA A 65 5.52 20.58 -19.67
CA ALA A 65 4.28 21.34 -19.85
C ALA A 65 4.00 22.31 -18.69
N LEU A 66 4.42 21.94 -17.47
CA LEU A 66 4.30 22.78 -16.28
C LEU A 66 5.47 23.76 -16.12
N GLY A 67 6.52 23.68 -16.91
CA GLY A 67 7.72 24.51 -16.82
C GLY A 67 8.54 24.24 -15.56
N VAL A 68 8.60 22.98 -15.08
CA VAL A 68 9.36 22.58 -13.89
C VAL A 68 10.51 21.64 -14.25
N ASP A 69 11.62 21.75 -13.51
CA ASP A 69 12.74 20.82 -13.65
C ASP A 69 12.32 19.41 -13.22
N HIS A 70 12.81 18.39 -13.95
CA HIS A 70 12.49 17.01 -13.70
C HIS A 70 13.74 16.12 -13.65
N HIS A 71 13.84 15.32 -12.60
CA HIS A 71 14.94 14.39 -12.38
C HIS A 71 14.45 12.95 -12.26
N VAL A 72 15.32 12.00 -12.61
CA VAL A 72 15.06 10.57 -12.41
C VAL A 72 16.05 10.03 -11.39
N PHE A 73 15.53 9.45 -10.30
CA PHE A 73 16.35 8.77 -9.29
C PHE A 73 16.25 7.27 -9.49
N ASN A 74 17.38 6.63 -9.72
CA ASN A 74 17.46 5.18 -9.72
C ASN A 74 17.54 4.66 -8.27
N LEU A 75 16.50 3.95 -7.85
CA LEU A 75 16.37 3.30 -6.55
C LEU A 75 16.06 1.80 -6.72
N GLY A 76 16.46 1.19 -7.84
CA GLY A 76 16.19 -0.21 -8.14
C GLY A 76 16.76 -1.16 -7.08
N ASP A 77 18.02 -0.98 -6.70
CA ASP A 77 18.67 -1.84 -5.68
C ASP A 77 18.00 -1.69 -4.31
N ASP A 78 17.60 -0.45 -3.93
CA ASP A 78 16.87 -0.21 -2.69
C ASP A 78 15.49 -0.87 -2.74
N PHE A 79 14.80 -0.79 -3.89
CA PHE A 79 13.49 -1.41 -4.08
C PHE A 79 13.58 -2.94 -4.04
N ASP A 80 14.56 -3.52 -4.69
CA ASP A 80 14.74 -4.98 -4.68
C ASP A 80 15.03 -5.48 -3.25
N ARG A 81 15.95 -4.83 -2.54
CA ARG A 81 16.32 -5.20 -1.17
C ARG A 81 15.20 -5.01 -0.16
N ASP A 82 14.48 -3.85 -0.20
CA ASP A 82 13.59 -3.43 0.87
C ASP A 82 12.10 -3.75 0.58
N VAL A 83 11.75 -4.12 -0.67
CA VAL A 83 10.36 -4.40 -1.08
C VAL A 83 10.23 -5.78 -1.71
N VAL A 84 11.00 -6.06 -2.78
CA VAL A 84 10.86 -7.33 -3.51
C VAL A 84 11.38 -8.51 -2.70
N GLY A 85 12.56 -8.40 -2.10
CA GLY A 85 13.14 -9.45 -1.25
C GLY A 85 12.19 -9.83 -0.10
N PRO A 86 11.78 -8.90 0.78
CA PRO A 86 10.80 -9.19 1.84
C PRO A 86 9.47 -9.73 1.34
N TYR A 87 8.98 -9.28 0.18
CA TYR A 87 7.77 -9.82 -0.43
C TYR A 87 7.92 -11.30 -0.79
N VAL A 88 9.06 -11.68 -1.36
CA VAL A 88 9.40 -13.06 -1.71
C VAL A 88 9.55 -13.93 -0.46
N ASP A 89 10.27 -13.44 0.56
CA ASP A 89 10.52 -14.14 1.82
C ASP A 89 9.22 -14.37 2.61
N ASP A 90 8.34 -13.39 2.63
CA ASP A 90 7.03 -13.51 3.29
C ASP A 90 6.17 -14.57 2.61
N HIS A 91 6.14 -14.60 1.27
CA HIS A 91 5.43 -15.66 0.55
C HIS A 91 6.04 -17.04 0.79
N ALA A 92 7.37 -17.15 0.80
CA ALA A 92 8.05 -18.42 1.14
C ALA A 92 7.69 -18.92 2.55
N ALA A 93 7.35 -18.00 3.46
CA ALA A 93 6.88 -18.31 4.81
C ALA A 93 5.35 -18.47 4.94
N GLY A 94 4.60 -18.47 3.83
CA GLY A 94 3.12 -18.60 3.82
C GLY A 94 2.39 -17.34 4.33
N ARG A 95 3.08 -16.19 4.40
CA ARG A 95 2.48 -14.90 4.74
C ARG A 95 1.94 -14.20 3.48
N THR A 96 1.08 -13.21 3.68
CA THR A 96 0.47 -12.44 2.60
C THR A 96 0.83 -10.96 2.77
N PRO A 97 2.03 -10.51 2.33
CA PRO A 97 2.49 -9.15 2.51
C PRO A 97 1.78 -8.15 1.58
N ASN A 98 1.83 -6.86 1.93
CA ASN A 98 1.43 -5.76 1.06
C ASN A 98 2.69 -4.96 0.63
N PRO A 99 3.23 -5.21 -0.57
CA PRO A 99 4.47 -4.57 -1.01
C PRO A 99 4.32 -3.06 -1.24
N CYS A 100 3.11 -2.55 -1.46
CA CYS A 100 2.87 -1.10 -1.60
C CYS A 100 3.14 -0.35 -0.29
N ILE A 101 2.85 -0.96 0.85
CA ILE A 101 3.16 -0.39 2.17
C ILE A 101 4.68 -0.34 2.37
N GLU A 102 5.40 -1.42 2.06
CA GLU A 102 6.86 -1.44 2.20
C GLU A 102 7.54 -0.48 1.19
N CYS A 103 7.02 -0.36 -0.03
CA CYS A 103 7.48 0.67 -0.98
C CYS A 103 7.27 2.09 -0.44
N ASN A 104 6.12 2.39 0.15
CA ASN A 104 5.89 3.68 0.78
C ASN A 104 6.85 3.89 1.98
N ARG A 105 6.99 2.89 2.86
CA ARG A 105 7.85 2.93 4.05
C ARG A 105 9.31 3.18 3.69
N HIS A 106 9.89 2.32 2.85
CA HIS A 106 11.34 2.26 2.66
C HIS A 106 11.81 3.10 1.48
N VAL A 107 11.05 3.17 0.40
CA VAL A 107 11.49 3.83 -0.84
C VAL A 107 10.97 5.26 -0.93
N LYS A 108 9.64 5.46 -0.97
CA LYS A 108 9.08 6.81 -1.19
C LYS A 108 9.29 7.73 0.01
N PHE A 109 8.98 7.27 1.22
CA PHE A 109 9.09 8.08 2.43
C PHE A 109 10.32 7.74 3.28
N GLY A 110 11.10 6.73 2.87
CA GLY A 110 12.43 6.44 3.37
C GLY A 110 13.51 7.07 2.49
N ARG A 111 13.96 6.36 1.46
CA ARG A 111 15.10 6.76 0.61
C ARG A 111 14.90 8.09 -0.12
N LEU A 112 13.73 8.28 -0.76
CA LEU A 112 13.45 9.54 -1.45
C LEU A 112 13.41 10.72 -0.46
N TRP A 113 12.77 10.55 0.71
CA TRP A 113 12.73 11.59 1.74
C TRP A 113 14.13 11.95 2.26
N GLN A 114 14.97 10.94 2.57
CA GLN A 114 16.36 11.15 2.97
C GLN A 114 17.16 11.91 1.89
N ARG A 115 16.97 11.52 0.62
CA ARG A 115 17.65 12.20 -0.51
C ARG A 115 17.15 13.62 -0.71
N ALA A 116 15.85 13.86 -0.58
CA ALA A 116 15.27 15.20 -0.62
C ALA A 116 15.89 16.11 0.46
N ARG A 117 15.96 15.61 1.70
CA ARG A 117 16.60 16.32 2.82
C ARG A 117 18.07 16.65 2.56
N ALA A 118 18.82 15.67 2.05
CA ALA A 118 20.25 15.85 1.72
C ALA A 118 20.46 16.90 0.61
N LEU A 119 19.49 17.08 -0.29
CA LEU A 119 19.47 18.10 -1.34
C LEU A 119 18.90 19.45 -0.88
N GLY A 120 18.56 19.59 0.41
CA GLY A 120 18.05 20.84 0.99
C GLY A 120 16.53 21.02 0.92
N PHE A 121 15.77 20.03 0.44
CA PHE A 121 14.32 20.08 0.43
C PHE A 121 13.77 19.75 1.81
N ASN A 122 12.85 20.58 2.29
CA ASN A 122 12.12 20.38 3.54
C ASN A 122 10.68 19.91 3.30
N ARG A 123 10.28 19.76 2.04
CA ARG A 123 8.93 19.33 1.64
C ARG A 123 8.99 18.32 0.52
N LEU A 124 8.19 17.28 0.68
CA LEU A 124 7.96 16.24 -0.31
C LEU A 124 6.46 16.16 -0.58
N ALA A 125 6.07 16.16 -1.84
CA ALA A 125 4.69 16.00 -2.24
C ALA A 125 4.50 14.72 -3.08
N THR A 126 3.33 14.12 -2.98
CA THR A 126 2.93 12.97 -3.79
C THR A 126 1.46 13.08 -4.20
N GLY A 127 1.08 12.28 -5.19
CA GLY A 127 -0.31 12.15 -5.65
C GLY A 127 -1.17 11.16 -4.85
N HIS A 128 -0.84 10.84 -3.59
CA HIS A 128 -1.67 9.95 -2.79
C HIS A 128 -2.99 10.64 -2.39
N HIS A 129 -4.09 9.91 -2.54
CA HIS A 129 -5.40 10.29 -2.04
C HIS A 129 -5.48 10.02 -0.52
N ALA A 130 -4.93 10.91 0.25
CA ALA A 130 -5.01 10.99 1.71
C ALA A 130 -4.78 12.44 2.12
N ARG A 131 -5.05 12.79 3.37
CA ARG A 131 -4.83 14.14 3.90
C ARG A 131 -3.79 14.11 5.00
N VAL A 132 -3.04 15.20 5.16
CA VAL A 132 -2.25 15.45 6.36
C VAL A 132 -2.99 16.48 7.19
N VAL A 133 -3.40 16.09 8.39
CA VAL A 133 -4.07 16.98 9.35
C VAL A 133 -3.11 17.37 10.47
N VAL A 134 -3.23 18.60 10.95
CA VAL A 134 -2.45 19.11 12.09
C VAL A 134 -3.41 19.27 13.26
N ARG A 135 -3.17 18.54 14.32
CA ARG A 135 -3.97 18.59 15.55
C ARG A 135 -3.66 19.85 16.36
N SER A 136 -4.48 20.13 17.34
CA SER A 136 -4.32 21.30 18.22
C SER A 136 -3.03 21.28 19.05
N ASP A 137 -2.47 20.09 19.30
CA ASP A 137 -1.19 19.86 19.96
C ASP A 137 0.03 19.95 19.02
N GLY A 138 -0.20 20.19 17.71
CA GLY A 138 0.82 20.28 16.68
C GLY A 138 1.21 18.92 16.06
N VAL A 139 0.72 17.81 16.59
CA VAL A 139 0.93 16.47 16.02
C VAL A 139 0.26 16.38 14.63
N ARG A 140 0.96 15.77 13.69
CA ARG A 140 0.44 15.52 12.34
C ARG A 140 0.04 14.07 12.20
N ARG A 141 -1.09 13.86 11.52
CA ARG A 141 -1.59 12.51 11.20
C ARG A 141 -2.01 12.42 9.74
N ILE A 142 -1.92 11.23 9.18
CA ILE A 142 -2.62 10.91 7.93
C ILE A 142 -4.10 10.82 8.26
N ALA A 143 -4.93 11.42 7.43
CA ALA A 143 -6.37 11.26 7.50
C ALA A 143 -6.91 10.73 6.17
N ARG A 144 -8.10 10.15 6.22
CA ARG A 144 -8.79 9.63 5.03
C ARG A 144 -8.97 10.70 3.98
N ALA A 145 -8.94 10.28 2.72
CA ALA A 145 -9.25 11.14 1.59
C ALA A 145 -10.72 11.61 1.61
N THR A 146 -10.98 12.71 0.92
CA THR A 146 -12.35 13.16 0.64
C THR A 146 -13.10 12.18 -0.26
N ASP A 147 -12.40 11.47 -1.14
CA ASP A 147 -12.97 10.40 -1.96
C ASP A 147 -12.76 9.02 -1.28
N PRO A 148 -13.80 8.43 -0.63
CA PRO A 148 -13.64 7.16 0.07
C PRO A 148 -13.29 5.99 -0.87
N ALA A 149 -13.67 6.07 -2.16
CA ALA A 149 -13.38 5.03 -3.13
C ALA A 149 -11.91 5.04 -3.58
N LYS A 150 -11.19 6.12 -3.29
CA LYS A 150 -9.77 6.31 -3.64
C LYS A 150 -8.88 6.47 -2.42
N ASP A 151 -9.43 6.37 -1.21
CA ASP A 151 -8.66 6.54 0.02
C ASP A 151 -7.44 5.63 0.10
N GLN A 152 -6.27 6.26 0.31
CA GLN A 152 -4.98 5.59 0.43
C GLN A 152 -4.35 5.79 1.82
N SER A 153 -5.11 6.25 2.80
CA SER A 153 -4.63 6.42 4.17
C SER A 153 -4.09 5.11 4.76
N TYR A 154 -4.73 3.98 4.42
CA TYR A 154 -4.32 2.64 4.81
C TYR A 154 -2.86 2.32 4.45
N VAL A 155 -2.42 2.66 3.24
CA VAL A 155 -1.04 2.35 2.78
C VAL A 155 0.00 3.37 3.23
N LEU A 156 -0.40 4.34 4.07
CA LEU A 156 0.45 5.38 4.64
C LEU A 156 0.53 5.31 6.18
N HIS A 157 -0.04 4.27 6.78
CA HIS A 157 -0.18 4.15 8.24
C HIS A 157 1.14 4.16 9.02
N MET A 158 2.26 3.86 8.35
CA MET A 158 3.57 3.73 8.98
C MET A 158 4.34 5.06 9.07
N LEU A 159 3.76 6.17 8.62
CA LEU A 159 4.46 7.46 8.59
C LEU A 159 4.47 8.13 9.96
N GLY A 160 5.67 8.46 10.45
CA GLY A 160 5.90 9.20 11.68
C GLY A 160 6.09 10.69 11.45
N GLN A 161 6.27 11.45 12.55
CA GLN A 161 6.33 12.92 12.56
C GLN A 161 7.47 13.49 11.71
N ASP A 162 8.59 12.79 11.57
CA ASP A 162 9.73 13.20 10.76
C ASP A 162 9.35 13.39 9.27
N VAL A 163 8.56 12.47 8.73
CA VAL A 163 8.04 12.56 7.36
C VAL A 163 6.82 13.48 7.29
N LEU A 164 5.86 13.30 8.21
CA LEU A 164 4.60 14.05 8.21
C LEU A 164 4.81 15.56 8.33
N SER A 165 5.91 15.98 8.97
CA SER A 165 6.24 17.40 9.11
C SER A 165 6.49 18.13 7.78
N GLY A 166 6.97 17.41 6.76
CA GLY A 166 7.27 17.95 5.43
C GLY A 166 6.41 17.37 4.30
N LEU A 167 5.47 16.48 4.61
CA LEU A 167 4.65 15.80 3.59
C LEU A 167 3.47 16.68 3.14
N LEU A 168 3.29 16.77 1.82
CA LEU A 168 2.14 17.40 1.18
C LEU A 168 1.40 16.39 0.30
N LEU A 169 0.08 16.35 0.44
CA LEU A 169 -0.82 15.48 -0.31
C LEU A 169 -1.91 16.32 -1.00
N PRO A 170 -1.56 17.04 -2.09
CA PRO A 170 -2.43 18.08 -2.66
C PRO A 170 -3.76 17.58 -3.20
N VAL A 171 -3.86 16.29 -3.55
CA VAL A 171 -5.09 15.69 -4.12
C VAL A 171 -6.00 15.05 -3.08
N GLY A 172 -5.60 15.01 -1.80
CA GLY A 172 -6.35 14.35 -0.74
C GLY A 172 -7.72 14.94 -0.44
N ASP A 173 -7.89 16.25 -0.68
CA ASP A 173 -9.15 16.96 -0.52
C ASP A 173 -10.04 16.93 -1.78
N LEU A 174 -9.63 16.22 -2.84
CA LEU A 174 -10.32 16.16 -4.13
C LEU A 174 -10.89 14.77 -4.39
N THR A 175 -12.05 14.72 -5.03
CA THR A 175 -12.55 13.47 -5.64
C THR A 175 -11.73 13.14 -6.89
N LYS A 176 -11.70 11.87 -7.27
CA LYS A 176 -11.01 11.45 -8.50
C LYS A 176 -11.55 12.15 -9.76
N ALA A 177 -12.86 12.40 -9.80
CA ALA A 177 -13.47 13.16 -10.89
C ALA A 177 -12.94 14.61 -10.95
N GLU A 178 -12.74 15.24 -9.80
CA GLU A 178 -12.14 16.58 -9.72
C GLU A 178 -10.70 16.59 -10.15
N VAL A 179 -9.90 15.59 -9.74
CA VAL A 179 -8.52 15.45 -10.18
C VAL A 179 -8.45 15.37 -11.71
N ARG A 180 -9.29 14.54 -12.36
CA ARG A 180 -9.32 14.44 -13.83
C ARG A 180 -9.77 15.74 -14.49
N ARG A 181 -10.78 16.43 -13.95
CA ARG A 181 -11.20 17.75 -14.48
C ARG A 181 -10.07 18.78 -14.39
N ARG A 182 -9.34 18.82 -13.26
CA ARG A 182 -8.19 19.73 -13.11
C ARG A 182 -7.06 19.36 -14.06
N ALA A 183 -6.75 18.07 -14.23
CA ALA A 183 -5.78 17.64 -15.21
C ALA A 183 -6.12 18.12 -16.63
N ALA A 184 -7.38 18.00 -17.04
CA ALA A 184 -7.87 18.50 -18.33
C ALA A 184 -7.77 20.03 -18.41
N ALA A 185 -8.15 20.76 -17.35
CA ALA A 185 -8.06 22.23 -17.30
C ALA A 185 -6.61 22.74 -17.38
N PHE A 186 -5.65 22.01 -16.83
CA PHE A 186 -4.21 22.29 -16.95
C PHE A 186 -3.61 21.82 -18.30
N GLY A 187 -4.41 21.20 -19.19
CA GLY A 187 -3.93 20.64 -20.46
C GLY A 187 -3.01 19.43 -20.34
N LEU A 188 -3.08 18.71 -19.21
CA LEU A 188 -2.20 17.58 -18.95
C LEU A 188 -2.65 16.33 -19.72
N ARG A 189 -1.75 15.72 -20.46
CA ARG A 189 -2.00 14.48 -21.24
C ARG A 189 -2.45 13.30 -20.40
N THR A 190 -2.13 13.33 -19.10
CA THR A 190 -2.48 12.27 -18.14
C THR A 190 -3.94 12.29 -17.70
N ALA A 191 -4.76 13.28 -18.15
CA ALA A 191 -6.17 13.41 -17.74
C ALA A 191 -6.99 12.13 -17.98
N ASP A 192 -6.79 11.47 -19.13
CA ASP A 192 -7.51 10.26 -19.53
C ASP A 192 -6.73 8.97 -19.25
N LYS A 193 -5.51 9.06 -18.67
CA LYS A 193 -4.70 7.90 -18.36
C LYS A 193 -5.41 7.02 -17.32
N PRO A 194 -5.52 5.69 -17.56
CA PRO A 194 -6.06 4.76 -16.55
C PRO A 194 -5.26 4.81 -15.26
N ASP A 195 -5.93 4.54 -14.14
CA ASP A 195 -5.25 4.40 -12.87
C ASP A 195 -4.36 3.16 -12.89
N SER A 196 -3.18 3.24 -12.25
CA SER A 196 -2.35 2.06 -12.05
C SER A 196 -3.13 1.01 -11.26
N GLN A 197 -3.21 -0.19 -11.80
CA GLN A 197 -3.84 -1.35 -11.16
C GLN A 197 -2.70 -2.29 -10.73
N ASP A 198 -2.85 -2.95 -9.58
CA ASP A 198 -1.98 -4.01 -9.12
C ASP A 198 -0.57 -3.61 -8.62
N VAL A 199 0.15 -4.63 -8.17
CA VAL A 199 1.54 -4.56 -7.69
C VAL A 199 2.46 -4.23 -8.86
N CYS A 200 3.15 -3.12 -8.81
CA CYS A 200 3.86 -2.51 -9.94
C CYS A 200 4.97 -3.37 -10.59
N PHE A 201 5.51 -4.37 -9.88
CA PHE A 201 6.55 -5.29 -10.38
C PHE A 201 6.01 -6.67 -10.76
N ILE A 202 4.70 -6.89 -10.64
CA ILE A 202 4.03 -8.12 -11.06
C ILE A 202 3.17 -7.77 -12.29
N THR A 203 3.57 -8.29 -13.44
CA THR A 203 2.86 -8.01 -14.69
C THR A 203 1.59 -8.85 -14.82
N ASN A 204 0.57 -8.31 -15.44
CA ASN A 204 -0.66 -9.07 -15.76
C ASN A 204 -0.40 -10.25 -16.69
N ALA A 205 0.68 -10.21 -17.51
CA ALA A 205 1.04 -11.28 -18.44
C ALA A 205 1.55 -12.54 -17.75
N HIS A 206 2.28 -12.40 -16.62
CA HIS A 206 2.92 -13.51 -15.92
C HIS A 206 2.31 -13.78 -14.55
N GLY A 207 1.68 -12.78 -13.92
CA GLY A 207 1.04 -12.90 -12.63
C GLY A 207 1.99 -13.20 -11.46
N ARG A 208 1.40 -13.27 -10.25
CA ARG A 208 2.13 -13.54 -9.00
C ARG A 208 2.82 -14.91 -8.98
N HIS A 209 2.16 -15.93 -9.55
CA HIS A 209 2.69 -17.30 -9.57
C HIS A 209 4.03 -17.38 -10.30
N ASP A 210 4.10 -16.85 -11.53
CA ASP A 210 5.33 -16.91 -12.34
C ASP A 210 6.44 -16.05 -11.76
N PHE A 211 6.08 -14.88 -11.21
CA PHE A 211 7.04 -14.01 -10.52
C PHE A 211 7.71 -14.72 -9.33
N LEU A 212 6.94 -15.39 -8.48
CA LEU A 212 7.46 -16.10 -7.30
C LEU A 212 8.19 -17.39 -7.69
N ARG A 213 7.69 -18.14 -8.67
CA ARG A 213 8.34 -19.37 -9.15
C ARG A 213 9.76 -19.18 -9.67
N GLN A 214 10.08 -17.97 -10.18
CA GLN A 214 11.43 -17.64 -10.60
C GLN A 214 12.39 -17.34 -9.43
N ARG A 215 11.87 -17.17 -8.20
CA ARG A 215 12.63 -16.69 -7.03
C ARG A 215 12.65 -17.65 -5.86
N ILE A 216 11.61 -18.45 -5.70
CA ILE A 216 11.48 -19.47 -4.65
C ILE A 216 11.04 -20.81 -5.24
N SER A 217 11.38 -21.88 -4.56
CA SER A 217 10.81 -23.19 -4.85
C SER A 217 9.36 -23.21 -4.37
N LEU A 218 8.42 -23.43 -5.28
CA LEU A 218 7.02 -23.61 -4.97
C LEU A 218 6.73 -25.08 -4.70
N THR A 219 6.03 -25.36 -3.61
CA THR A 219 5.80 -26.72 -3.11
C THR A 219 4.34 -27.12 -3.33
N PRO A 220 4.06 -28.16 -4.14
CA PRO A 220 2.73 -28.74 -4.21
C PRO A 220 2.26 -29.23 -2.82
N GLY A 221 1.00 -28.96 -2.49
CA GLY A 221 0.47 -29.29 -1.18
C GLY A 221 -0.85 -30.01 -1.19
N ARG A 222 -1.10 -30.72 -0.07
CA ARG A 222 -2.37 -31.40 0.19
C ARG A 222 -3.35 -30.42 0.82
N VAL A 223 -4.61 -30.51 0.40
CA VAL A 223 -5.70 -29.79 1.06
C VAL A 223 -6.46 -30.79 1.94
N VAL A 224 -6.53 -30.50 3.25
CA VAL A 224 -7.19 -31.37 4.24
C VAL A 224 -8.38 -30.67 4.89
N ASP A 225 -9.36 -31.43 5.31
CA ASP A 225 -10.49 -30.92 6.10
C ASP A 225 -10.16 -30.80 7.60
N GLY A 226 -11.15 -30.46 8.43
CA GLY A 226 -11.01 -30.35 9.87
C GLY A 226 -10.64 -31.67 10.59
N ALA A 227 -10.90 -32.83 9.98
CA ALA A 227 -10.52 -34.14 10.47
C ALA A 227 -9.14 -34.61 9.97
N GLY A 228 -8.48 -33.83 9.12
CA GLY A 228 -7.19 -34.17 8.51
C GLY A 228 -7.31 -35.05 7.28
N ILE A 229 -8.53 -35.30 6.79
CA ILE A 229 -8.77 -36.07 5.57
C ILE A 229 -8.43 -35.22 4.35
N GLU A 230 -7.67 -35.80 3.41
CA GLU A 230 -7.35 -35.14 2.16
C GLU A 230 -8.59 -34.95 1.28
N VAL A 231 -8.86 -33.72 0.86
CA VAL A 231 -10.05 -33.32 0.09
C VAL A 231 -9.72 -32.56 -1.19
N GLY A 232 -8.44 -32.36 -1.47
CA GLY A 232 -7.96 -31.66 -2.66
C GLY A 232 -6.45 -31.41 -2.64
N SER A 233 -5.97 -30.57 -3.55
CA SER A 233 -4.57 -30.20 -3.68
C SER A 233 -4.39 -28.77 -4.14
N VAL A 234 -3.19 -28.23 -3.95
CA VAL A 234 -2.73 -26.95 -4.50
C VAL A 234 -1.39 -27.11 -5.19
N ASP A 235 -1.14 -26.34 -6.23
CA ASP A 235 0.13 -26.40 -6.97
C ASP A 235 1.29 -25.77 -6.17
N ALA A 236 0.97 -24.85 -5.26
CA ALA A 236 1.94 -24.16 -4.41
C ALA A 236 1.29 -23.70 -3.10
N VAL A 237 1.75 -24.24 -1.97
CA VAL A 237 1.23 -23.85 -0.65
C VAL A 237 1.57 -22.41 -0.28
N GLU A 238 2.73 -21.91 -0.75
CA GLU A 238 3.24 -20.55 -0.51
C GLU A 238 2.33 -19.48 -1.13
N LEU A 239 1.51 -19.84 -2.10
CA LEU A 239 0.60 -18.94 -2.80
C LEU A 239 -0.81 -18.91 -2.23
N VAL A 240 -1.10 -19.78 -1.26
CA VAL A 240 -2.42 -19.85 -0.64
C VAL A 240 -2.52 -18.79 0.46
N THR A 241 -3.55 -17.97 0.35
CA THR A 241 -3.89 -16.96 1.37
C THR A 241 -5.00 -17.46 2.29
N VAL A 242 -4.90 -17.25 3.59
CA VAL A 242 -6.00 -17.54 4.53
C VAL A 242 -7.25 -16.79 4.09
N GLY A 243 -8.37 -17.51 4.01
CA GLY A 243 -9.64 -17.01 3.47
C GLY A 243 -9.83 -17.23 1.97
N GLN A 244 -8.85 -17.76 1.25
CA GLN A 244 -8.98 -18.13 -0.17
C GLN A 244 -10.04 -19.22 -0.35
N ARG A 245 -10.87 -19.09 -1.42
CA ARG A 245 -11.92 -20.05 -1.77
C ARG A 245 -11.62 -20.86 -3.04
N LYS A 246 -10.92 -20.26 -4.00
CA LYS A 246 -10.66 -20.85 -5.32
C LYS A 246 -9.23 -21.39 -5.41
N GLY A 247 -8.96 -22.24 -6.40
CA GLY A 247 -7.60 -22.71 -6.71
C GLY A 247 -7.07 -23.80 -5.74
N MET A 248 -7.96 -24.57 -5.09
CA MET A 248 -7.59 -25.65 -4.16
C MET A 248 -8.02 -27.03 -4.65
N ALA A 249 -8.33 -27.20 -5.93
CA ALA A 249 -8.73 -28.46 -6.57
C ALA A 249 -9.60 -29.37 -5.68
N LEU A 250 -10.56 -28.77 -4.95
CA LEU A 250 -11.43 -29.51 -4.04
C LEU A 250 -12.36 -30.43 -4.83
N ALA A 251 -12.55 -31.65 -4.35
CA ALA A 251 -13.54 -32.60 -4.87
C ALA A 251 -14.93 -31.91 -4.91
N GLY A 252 -15.61 -32.02 -6.05
CA GLY A 252 -16.81 -31.23 -6.35
C GLY A 252 -18.01 -31.56 -5.48
N GLY A 253 -18.88 -30.57 -5.32
CA GLY A 253 -20.17 -30.64 -4.63
C GLY A 253 -20.07 -30.32 -3.12
N GLY A 254 -20.95 -29.45 -2.64
CA GLY A 254 -21.05 -29.11 -1.23
C GLY A 254 -20.97 -27.61 -0.95
N ALA A 255 -21.01 -27.27 0.35
CA ALA A 255 -20.91 -25.88 0.80
C ALA A 255 -19.52 -25.28 0.48
N PRO A 256 -19.43 -23.96 0.26
CA PRO A 256 -18.15 -23.29 0.03
C PRO A 256 -17.14 -23.58 1.15
N ARG A 257 -15.91 -23.95 0.77
CA ARG A 257 -14.79 -24.16 1.70
C ARG A 257 -13.74 -23.08 1.48
N TYR A 258 -13.04 -22.73 2.56
CA TYR A 258 -12.05 -21.64 2.62
C TYR A 258 -10.76 -22.16 3.26
N ALA A 259 -9.61 -21.71 2.80
CA ALA A 259 -8.35 -21.94 3.49
C ALA A 259 -8.40 -21.28 4.88
N VAL A 260 -8.35 -22.05 5.94
CA VAL A 260 -8.38 -21.56 7.34
C VAL A 260 -7.00 -21.57 7.98
N HIS A 261 -6.07 -22.38 7.44
CA HIS A 261 -4.69 -22.45 7.89
C HIS A 261 -3.80 -22.94 6.75
N VAL A 262 -2.61 -22.37 6.65
CA VAL A 262 -1.57 -22.75 5.69
C VAL A 262 -0.33 -23.15 6.49
N ASP A 263 0.17 -24.35 6.27
CA ASP A 263 1.39 -24.89 6.87
C ASP A 263 2.38 -25.20 5.74
N VAL A 264 3.27 -24.26 5.46
CA VAL A 264 4.26 -24.40 4.39
C VAL A 264 5.24 -25.54 4.67
N PRO A 265 5.85 -25.65 5.88
CA PRO A 265 6.74 -26.77 6.19
C PRO A 265 6.09 -28.16 6.01
N ALA A 266 4.82 -28.30 6.35
CA ALA A 266 4.08 -29.57 6.19
C ALA A 266 3.46 -29.74 4.80
N ALA A 267 3.63 -28.76 3.90
CA ALA A 267 3.00 -28.70 2.58
C ALA A 267 1.48 -28.97 2.65
N THR A 268 0.79 -28.33 3.61
CA THR A 268 -0.62 -28.62 3.90
C THR A 268 -1.46 -27.36 4.03
N VAL A 269 -2.63 -27.35 3.39
CA VAL A 269 -3.66 -26.33 3.55
C VAL A 269 -4.87 -26.95 4.22
N ARG A 270 -5.27 -26.44 5.39
CA ARG A 270 -6.51 -26.88 6.04
C ARG A 270 -7.66 -25.99 5.57
N VAL A 271 -8.76 -26.64 5.15
CA VAL A 271 -9.99 -25.94 4.74
C VAL A 271 -11.11 -26.12 5.74
N GLY A 272 -11.98 -25.13 5.82
CA GLY A 272 -13.15 -25.11 6.67
C GLY A 272 -14.29 -24.31 6.06
N SER A 273 -15.38 -24.16 6.81
CA SER A 273 -16.52 -23.31 6.48
C SER A 273 -16.20 -21.81 6.68
N ALA A 274 -17.10 -20.94 6.27
CA ALA A 274 -16.99 -19.51 6.56
C ALA A 274 -16.97 -19.20 8.08
N ARG A 275 -17.57 -20.05 8.91
CA ARG A 275 -17.57 -19.91 10.37
C ARG A 275 -16.19 -20.18 10.97
N ASP A 276 -15.43 -21.09 10.39
CA ASP A 276 -14.08 -21.46 10.86
C ASP A 276 -13.05 -20.34 10.59
N LEU A 277 -13.43 -19.34 9.80
CA LEU A 277 -12.64 -18.11 9.61
C LEU A 277 -12.95 -17.02 10.65
N LEU A 278 -14.00 -17.17 11.45
CA LEU A 278 -14.37 -16.15 12.42
C LEU A 278 -13.51 -16.28 13.68
N VAL A 279 -12.98 -15.14 14.13
CA VAL A 279 -12.16 -15.01 15.32
C VAL A 279 -12.61 -13.82 16.17
N ASP A 280 -12.50 -13.93 17.48
CA ASP A 280 -12.82 -12.87 18.43
C ASP A 280 -11.62 -11.92 18.66
N ALA A 281 -10.43 -12.34 18.22
CA ALA A 281 -9.21 -11.56 18.38
C ALA A 281 -8.24 -11.82 17.23
N THR A 282 -7.42 -10.80 16.92
CA THR A 282 -6.34 -10.87 15.94
C THR A 282 -5.03 -10.48 16.62
N PRO A 283 -4.09 -11.42 16.82
CA PRO A 283 -2.74 -11.10 17.29
C PRO A 283 -2.01 -10.26 16.26
N VAL A 284 -1.26 -9.26 16.71
CA VAL A 284 -0.53 -8.33 15.86
C VAL A 284 0.90 -8.13 16.34
N GLU A 285 1.77 -7.70 15.44
CA GLU A 285 3.20 -7.45 15.69
C GLU A 285 3.73 -6.32 14.82
N ARG A 286 4.97 -5.87 15.03
CA ARG A 286 5.66 -4.89 14.19
C ARG A 286 4.89 -3.57 14.07
N PHE A 287 4.56 -2.99 15.20
CA PHE A 287 3.83 -1.73 15.28
C PHE A 287 4.59 -0.56 14.64
N SER A 288 3.83 0.33 14.03
CA SER A 288 4.25 1.67 13.61
C SER A 288 3.23 2.67 14.11
N TRP A 289 3.70 3.79 14.68
CA TRP A 289 2.83 4.82 15.26
C TRP A 289 3.09 6.16 14.58
N ALA A 290 2.03 6.91 14.36
CA ALA A 290 2.14 8.27 13.83
C ALA A 290 2.84 9.19 14.85
N ASP A 291 2.59 8.97 16.14
CA ASP A 291 3.17 9.68 17.26
C ASP A 291 3.43 8.72 18.44
N CYS A 292 2.50 8.61 19.38
CA CYS A 292 2.60 7.75 20.56
C CYS A 292 1.87 6.42 20.37
N PRO A 293 2.31 5.33 21.03
CA PRO A 293 1.53 4.11 21.14
C PRO A 293 0.13 4.38 21.69
N VAL A 294 -0.85 3.68 21.15
CA VAL A 294 -2.26 3.74 21.56
C VAL A 294 -2.67 2.37 22.09
N ASP A 295 -3.49 2.37 23.13
CA ASP A 295 -4.13 1.18 23.70
C ASP A 295 -5.59 1.51 24.01
N GLY A 296 -6.48 0.51 24.02
CA GLY A 296 -7.92 0.73 24.25
C GLY A 296 -8.76 0.80 22.96
N PRO A 297 -9.90 1.54 22.98
CA PRO A 297 -10.82 1.61 21.86
C PRO A 297 -10.20 2.26 20.61
N VAL A 298 -10.29 1.57 19.49
CA VAL A 298 -9.81 2.03 18.16
C VAL A 298 -10.76 1.61 17.07
N LEU A 299 -10.69 2.28 15.92
CA LEU A 299 -11.26 1.79 14.68
C LEU A 299 -10.18 1.06 13.89
N VAL A 300 -10.52 -0.07 13.28
CA VAL A 300 -9.54 -0.96 12.62
C VAL A 300 -9.93 -1.22 11.18
N GLN A 301 -8.95 -1.09 10.29
CA GLN A 301 -9.05 -1.51 8.88
C GLN A 301 -8.00 -2.58 8.58
N THR A 302 -8.41 -3.67 7.92
CA THR A 302 -7.55 -4.84 7.66
C THR A 302 -7.26 -5.09 6.19
N SER A 303 -7.73 -4.21 5.30
CA SER A 303 -7.42 -4.25 3.86
C SER A 303 -7.61 -2.87 3.24
N ALA A 304 -6.91 -2.55 2.15
CA ALA A 304 -6.91 -1.23 1.52
C ALA A 304 -8.31 -0.70 1.13
N HIS A 305 -9.22 -1.61 0.77
CA HIS A 305 -10.61 -1.27 0.40
C HIS A 305 -11.63 -1.86 1.38
N GLY A 306 -11.17 -2.24 2.58
CA GLY A 306 -12.02 -2.82 3.62
C GLY A 306 -12.82 -1.77 4.39
N HIS A 307 -13.87 -2.24 5.05
CA HIS A 307 -14.58 -1.43 6.03
C HIS A 307 -13.71 -1.18 7.27
N VAL A 308 -14.06 -0.13 7.99
CA VAL A 308 -13.48 0.20 9.28
C VAL A 308 -14.43 -0.31 10.36
N ASP A 309 -13.90 -1.11 11.25
CA ASP A 309 -14.66 -1.76 12.32
C ASP A 309 -14.17 -1.32 13.70
N PRO A 310 -15.06 -1.11 14.68
CA PRO A 310 -14.66 -0.84 16.05
C PRO A 310 -13.98 -2.07 16.66
N ALA A 311 -12.92 -1.84 17.45
CA ALA A 311 -12.19 -2.85 18.18
C ALA A 311 -11.54 -2.26 19.44
N VAL A 312 -10.92 -3.12 20.25
CA VAL A 312 -10.07 -2.72 21.37
C VAL A 312 -8.67 -3.28 21.10
N LEU A 313 -7.68 -2.40 21.05
CA LEU A 313 -6.29 -2.80 21.06
C LEU A 313 -5.88 -3.04 22.52
N ASP A 314 -5.41 -4.25 22.83
CA ASP A 314 -5.01 -4.72 24.15
C ASP A 314 -3.59 -5.30 24.01
N GLY A 315 -2.60 -4.46 24.22
CA GLY A 315 -1.20 -4.78 23.97
C GLY A 315 -0.93 -5.19 22.51
N ASP A 316 -0.65 -6.46 22.27
CA ASP A 316 -0.37 -7.01 20.94
C ASP A 316 -1.57 -7.80 20.36
N VAL A 317 -2.79 -7.53 20.84
CA VAL A 317 -4.01 -8.21 20.39
C VAL A 317 -5.11 -7.21 20.08
N VAL A 318 -5.66 -7.28 18.87
CA VAL A 318 -6.90 -6.58 18.51
C VAL A 318 -8.08 -7.47 18.90
N ARG A 319 -8.93 -7.01 19.84
CA ARG A 319 -10.16 -7.70 20.28
C ARG A 319 -11.37 -7.13 19.56
N TRP A 320 -12.15 -8.01 18.96
CA TRP A 320 -13.34 -7.64 18.22
C TRP A 320 -14.59 -7.72 19.11
N PRO A 321 -15.52 -6.77 19.03
CA PRO A 321 -16.77 -6.82 19.81
C PRO A 321 -17.72 -7.92 19.31
N ALA A 322 -17.54 -8.39 18.09
CA ALA A 322 -18.21 -9.54 17.50
C ALA A 322 -17.22 -10.28 16.59
N PRO A 323 -17.36 -11.61 16.41
CA PRO A 323 -16.43 -12.39 15.59
C PRO A 323 -16.24 -11.80 14.20
N ARG A 324 -14.99 -11.63 13.79
CA ARG A 324 -14.57 -11.10 12.48
C ARG A 324 -13.79 -12.13 11.70
N ARG A 325 -13.80 -11.95 10.38
CA ARG A 325 -13.02 -12.81 9.50
C ARG A 325 -11.53 -12.66 9.81
N ARG A 326 -10.87 -13.80 10.00
CA ARG A 326 -9.41 -13.86 10.26
C ARG A 326 -8.64 -13.06 9.22
N VAL A 327 -7.75 -12.21 9.67
CA VAL A 327 -6.78 -11.49 8.85
C VAL A 327 -5.66 -12.46 8.50
N ALA A 328 -5.25 -12.50 7.23
CA ALA A 328 -4.15 -13.37 6.83
C ALA A 328 -2.83 -12.87 7.47
N PRO A 329 -1.95 -13.78 7.92
CA PRO A 329 -0.64 -13.41 8.45
C PRO A 329 0.15 -12.55 7.46
N GLY A 330 0.80 -11.49 7.94
CA GLY A 330 1.53 -10.52 7.13
C GLY A 330 0.69 -9.37 6.56
N GLN A 331 -0.64 -9.42 6.67
CA GLN A 331 -1.50 -8.29 6.30
C GLN A 331 -1.43 -7.18 7.34
N SER A 332 -1.47 -5.93 6.87
CA SER A 332 -1.51 -4.78 7.79
C SER A 332 -2.87 -4.64 8.46
N VAL A 333 -2.81 -4.26 9.73
CA VAL A 333 -3.94 -3.92 10.58
C VAL A 333 -3.74 -2.46 10.96
N VAL A 334 -4.56 -1.57 10.41
CA VAL A 334 -4.38 -0.12 10.54
C VAL A 334 -5.38 0.44 11.54
N PHE A 335 -4.89 1.25 12.46
CA PHE A 335 -5.65 1.84 13.58
C PHE A 335 -6.01 3.27 13.28
N TYR A 336 -7.27 3.63 13.55
CA TYR A 336 -7.81 4.97 13.34
C TYR A 336 -8.49 5.51 14.61
N GLU A 337 -8.43 6.82 14.75
CA GLU A 337 -9.27 7.63 15.64
C GLU A 337 -10.12 8.55 14.76
N GLY A 338 -11.41 8.25 14.62
CA GLY A 338 -12.25 8.88 13.59
C GLY A 338 -11.69 8.60 12.18
N ASP A 339 -11.35 9.67 11.44
CA ASP A 339 -10.74 9.58 10.10
C ASP A 339 -9.21 9.59 10.13
N GLU A 340 -8.59 9.77 11.28
CA GLU A 340 -7.15 9.93 11.43
C GLU A 340 -6.46 8.59 11.73
N VAL A 341 -5.40 8.30 11.01
CA VAL A 341 -4.53 7.15 11.28
C VAL A 341 -3.68 7.44 12.52
N VAL A 342 -3.79 6.59 13.53
CA VAL A 342 -2.94 6.63 14.72
C VAL A 342 -1.74 5.71 14.61
N GLY A 343 -1.83 4.67 13.78
CA GLY A 343 -0.76 3.72 13.53
C GLY A 343 -1.24 2.46 12.84
N GLY A 344 -0.44 1.41 12.92
CA GLY A 344 -0.78 0.09 12.42
C GLY A 344 0.25 -0.96 12.83
N ALA A 345 -0.09 -2.22 12.53
CA ALA A 345 0.73 -3.39 12.83
C ALA A 345 0.55 -4.45 11.74
N LEU A 346 1.25 -5.59 11.84
CA LEU A 346 1.02 -6.76 10.99
C LEU A 346 0.26 -7.83 11.76
N ALA A 347 -0.69 -8.49 11.11
CA ALA A 347 -1.33 -9.69 11.66
C ALA A 347 -0.33 -10.87 11.72
N ARG A 348 -0.37 -11.61 12.83
CA ARG A 348 0.41 -12.85 13.06
C ARG A 348 -0.33 -14.09 12.59
#